data_570ab6e944748714c32fb1b041fb2569
#
_entry.id   570ab6e944748714c32fb1b041fb2569
#
_cell.length_a   1.000
_cell.length_b   1.000
_cell.length_c   1.000
_cell.angle_alpha   90.00
_cell.angle_beta   90.00
_cell.angle_gamma   90.00
#
_symmetry.space_group_name_H-M   'P 1'
#
loop_
_entity.id
_entity.type
_entity.pdbx_description
1 polymer ?
#
loop_
_entity_poly.entity_id
_entity_poly.type
_entity_poly.pdbx_seq_one_letter_code
_entity_poly.pdbx_strand_id
1 'polypeptide(L)'
;MATHAPHVLRPARRPAAHRRTTTRLDDHLPVDHRLSRVYQVGAGLMGLVLLAFGILGLIDKIGFFDTGGDTVAGLSTNGALSVLSICVGLLLFVGMVIGGNFASTLNMVIGIVFILSGFVNLALLDTGMNFLAFQIQNVLFSFVVGLLLMMFGMYGRVSGGLSHDNPYWRARHPEEVAEEERLARRRRVEEMPVVDPPSSGRRV
;
A
#
# COMPACT_ATOMS: atom_id res chain seq x y z
N MET A 1 41.76 29.85 66.92
CA MET A 1 41.24 28.48 66.66
C MET A 1 40.09 28.60 65.75
N ALA A 2 40.29 28.28 64.43
CA ALA A 2 39.28 28.31 63.41
C ALA A 2 38.96 26.86 63.03
N THR A 3 37.77 26.41 63.35
CA THR A 3 37.28 25.06 63.08
C THR A 3 36.79 24.97 61.61
N HIS A 4 37.53 24.24 60.78
CA HIS A 4 37.11 23.89 59.42
C HIS A 4 36.01 22.83 59.48
N ALA A 5 34.78 23.20 58.96
CA ALA A 5 33.71 22.24 58.76
C ALA A 5 33.93 21.51 57.43
N PRO A 6 33.74 20.20 57.38
CA PRO A 6 33.90 19.43 56.12
C PRO A 6 32.72 19.69 55.17
N HIS A 7 33.03 20.08 53.93
CA HIS A 7 32.07 20.15 52.83
C HIS A 7 31.55 18.78 52.49
N VAL A 8 30.32 18.50 52.87
CA VAL A 8 29.58 17.31 52.39
C VAL A 8 29.22 17.50 50.92
N LEU A 9 29.93 16.77 50.05
CA LEU A 9 29.60 16.70 48.64
C LEU A 9 28.23 16.02 48.48
N ARG A 10 27.21 16.80 48.08
CA ARG A 10 25.91 16.29 47.68
C ARG A 10 26.08 15.44 46.42
N PRO A 11 25.61 14.18 46.42
CA PRO A 11 25.63 13.37 45.22
C PRO A 11 24.76 14.03 44.14
N ALA A 12 25.35 14.22 42.98
CA ALA A 12 24.64 14.74 41.80
C ALA A 12 23.39 13.88 41.52
N ARG A 13 22.23 14.52 41.56
CA ARG A 13 20.96 13.90 41.15
C ARG A 13 21.12 13.47 39.69
N ARG A 14 21.19 12.16 39.46
CA ARG A 14 21.04 11.59 38.14
C ARG A 14 19.73 12.11 37.56
N PRO A 15 19.74 12.65 36.32
CA PRO A 15 18.49 13.02 35.66
C PRO A 15 17.62 11.76 35.57
N ALA A 16 16.39 11.89 36.07
CA ALA A 16 15.39 10.81 35.95
C ALA A 16 15.31 10.42 34.48
N ALA A 17 15.73 9.22 34.20
CA ALA A 17 15.52 8.61 32.88
C ALA A 17 14.03 8.80 32.60
N HIS A 18 13.71 9.57 31.56
CA HIS A 18 12.36 9.66 31.04
C HIS A 18 11.92 8.24 30.75
N ARG A 19 11.16 7.68 31.66
CA ARG A 19 10.42 6.44 31.43
C ARG A 19 9.51 6.77 30.27
N ARG A 20 9.97 6.43 29.05
CA ARG A 20 9.09 6.41 27.89
C ARG A 20 7.96 5.48 28.29
N THR A 21 6.83 6.06 28.63
CA THR A 21 5.57 5.33 28.70
C THR A 21 5.39 4.75 27.31
N THR A 22 5.82 3.51 27.13
CA THR A 22 5.40 2.71 25.99
C THR A 22 3.89 2.64 26.13
N THR A 23 3.19 3.46 25.36
CA THR A 23 1.75 3.32 25.17
C THR A 23 1.55 1.89 24.73
N ARG A 24 1.00 1.07 25.59
CA ARG A 24 0.64 -0.30 25.30
C ARG A 24 -0.43 -0.18 24.23
N LEU A 25 -0.01 -0.32 22.97
CA LEU A 25 -0.92 -0.39 21.85
C LEU A 25 -1.70 -1.67 22.07
N ASP A 26 -3.02 -1.58 22.04
CA ASP A 26 -3.93 -2.69 22.28
C ASP A 26 -3.51 -3.87 21.37
N ASP A 27 -3.09 -4.97 21.99
CA ASP A 27 -2.70 -6.22 21.31
C ASP A 27 -3.86 -6.86 20.54
N HIS A 28 -5.05 -6.24 20.60
CA HIS A 28 -6.29 -6.73 20.01
C HIS A 28 -6.65 -6.10 18.67
N LEU A 29 -5.82 -5.20 18.12
CA LEU A 29 -6.03 -4.77 16.74
C LEU A 29 -5.64 -5.92 15.83
N PRO A 30 -6.60 -6.52 15.09
CA PRO A 30 -6.33 -7.66 14.23
C PRO A 30 -5.23 -7.28 13.24
N VAL A 31 -4.21 -8.12 13.17
CA VAL A 31 -3.10 -7.98 12.21
C VAL A 31 -3.67 -8.20 10.82
N ASP A 32 -3.94 -7.14 10.10
CA ASP A 32 -4.70 -7.12 8.85
C ASP A 32 -3.93 -7.61 7.62
N HIS A 33 -2.96 -8.53 7.78
CA HIS A 33 -2.31 -9.19 6.64
C HIS A 33 -3.30 -9.97 5.76
N ARG A 34 -4.42 -10.46 6.35
CA ARG A 34 -5.47 -11.14 5.58
C ARG A 34 -6.27 -10.16 4.74
N LEU A 35 -6.62 -9.00 5.27
CA LEU A 35 -7.39 -7.98 4.57
C LEU A 35 -6.61 -7.36 3.41
N SER A 36 -5.31 -7.09 3.56
CA SER A 36 -4.46 -6.61 2.48
C SER A 36 -4.46 -7.58 1.29
N ARG A 37 -4.36 -8.89 1.54
CA ARG A 37 -4.47 -9.90 0.48
C ARG A 37 -5.84 -9.93 -0.17
N VAL A 38 -6.91 -9.78 0.62
CA VAL A 38 -8.27 -9.74 0.08
C VAL A 38 -8.44 -8.59 -0.90
N TYR A 39 -7.97 -7.40 -0.56
CA TYR A 39 -8.04 -6.23 -1.45
C TYR A 39 -7.16 -6.40 -2.70
N GLN A 40 -5.98 -6.96 -2.55
CA GLN A 40 -5.07 -7.25 -3.66
C GLN A 40 -5.68 -8.29 -4.62
N VAL A 41 -6.20 -9.39 -4.09
CA VAL A 41 -6.85 -10.45 -4.88
C VAL A 41 -8.16 -9.95 -5.49
N GLY A 42 -8.95 -9.16 -4.74
CA GLY A 42 -10.18 -8.55 -5.25
C GLY A 42 -9.94 -7.67 -6.47
N ALA A 43 -8.90 -6.83 -6.43
CA ALA A 43 -8.52 -6.02 -7.59
C ALA A 43 -8.06 -6.87 -8.78
N GLY A 44 -7.30 -7.94 -8.53
CA GLY A 44 -6.87 -8.88 -9.57
C GLY A 44 -8.03 -9.63 -10.21
N LEU A 45 -9.01 -10.06 -9.40
CA LEU A 45 -10.24 -10.68 -9.91
C LEU A 45 -11.03 -9.71 -10.79
N MET A 46 -11.12 -8.43 -10.40
CA MET A 46 -11.73 -7.40 -11.24
C MET A 46 -10.96 -7.24 -12.55
N GLY A 47 -9.63 -7.29 -12.50
CA GLY A 47 -8.78 -7.32 -13.70
C GLY A 47 -9.10 -8.50 -14.63
N LEU A 48 -9.31 -9.71 -14.08
CA LEU A 48 -9.70 -10.89 -14.87
C LEU A 48 -11.10 -10.73 -15.49
N VAL A 49 -12.05 -10.12 -14.79
CA VAL A 49 -13.39 -9.83 -15.35
C VAL A 49 -13.28 -8.87 -16.53
N LEU A 50 -12.51 -7.79 -16.41
CA LEU A 50 -12.30 -6.84 -17.51
C LEU A 50 -11.57 -7.50 -18.69
N LEU A 51 -10.61 -8.38 -18.41
CA LEU A 51 -9.86 -9.12 -19.41
C LEU A 51 -10.78 -10.07 -20.17
N ALA A 52 -11.60 -10.85 -19.47
CA ALA A 52 -12.58 -11.74 -20.07
C ALA A 52 -13.60 -10.97 -20.93
N PHE A 53 -14.13 -9.85 -20.43
CA PHE A 53 -15.03 -8.97 -21.18
C PHE A 53 -14.38 -8.46 -22.46
N GLY A 54 -13.15 -7.98 -22.40
CA GLY A 54 -12.42 -7.48 -23.56
C GLY A 54 -12.12 -8.58 -24.61
N ILE A 55 -11.73 -9.78 -24.15
CA ILE A 55 -11.47 -10.91 -25.05
C ILE A 55 -12.78 -11.34 -25.76
N LEU A 56 -13.87 -11.48 -25.02
CA LEU A 56 -15.16 -11.84 -25.59
C LEU A 56 -15.62 -10.81 -26.63
N GLY A 57 -15.46 -9.52 -26.33
CA GLY A 57 -15.82 -8.45 -27.27
C GLY A 57 -14.96 -8.46 -28.55
N LEU A 58 -13.72 -8.94 -28.51
CA LEU A 58 -12.90 -9.12 -29.72
C LEU A 58 -13.28 -10.37 -30.51
N ILE A 59 -13.68 -11.46 -29.85
CA ILE A 59 -14.07 -12.71 -30.49
C ILE A 59 -15.35 -12.54 -31.33
N ASP A 60 -16.30 -11.75 -30.81
CA ASP A 60 -17.58 -11.51 -31.48
C ASP A 60 -17.43 -10.67 -32.76
N LYS A 61 -16.22 -10.33 -33.19
CA LYS A 61 -15.90 -9.59 -34.42
C LYS A 61 -16.63 -8.26 -34.55
N ILE A 62 -16.89 -7.61 -33.43
CA ILE A 62 -17.54 -6.31 -33.37
C ILE A 62 -16.62 -5.26 -34.02
N GLY A 63 -17.19 -4.39 -34.85
CA GLY A 63 -16.45 -3.30 -35.51
C GLY A 63 -15.69 -2.44 -34.51
N PHE A 64 -14.45 -2.03 -34.84
CA PHE A 64 -13.55 -1.37 -33.89
C PHE A 64 -14.15 -0.08 -33.29
N PHE A 65 -14.88 0.69 -34.09
CA PHE A 65 -15.61 1.89 -33.66
C PHE A 65 -17.11 1.77 -33.94
N ASP A 66 -17.64 0.56 -33.99
CA ASP A 66 -19.07 0.36 -34.18
C ASP A 66 -19.82 0.78 -32.92
N THR A 67 -20.88 1.56 -33.12
CA THR A 67 -21.79 2.02 -32.07
C THR A 67 -23.17 1.35 -32.19
N GLY A 68 -23.28 0.28 -32.98
CA GLY A 68 -24.52 -0.40 -33.33
C GLY A 68 -25.25 -1.13 -32.19
N GLY A 69 -24.71 -1.08 -30.96
CA GLY A 69 -25.36 -1.63 -29.77
C GLY A 69 -25.07 -3.10 -29.47
N ASP A 70 -24.01 -3.66 -30.06
CA ASP A 70 -23.54 -5.00 -29.71
C ASP A 70 -23.22 -5.11 -28.23
N THR A 71 -23.59 -6.21 -27.61
CA THR A 71 -23.44 -6.40 -26.18
C THR A 71 -22.74 -7.68 -25.82
N VAL A 72 -21.85 -7.62 -24.81
CA VAL A 72 -21.24 -8.77 -24.15
C VAL A 72 -21.64 -8.72 -22.68
N ALA A 73 -22.22 -9.80 -22.18
CA ALA A 73 -22.70 -9.91 -20.80
C ALA A 73 -23.63 -8.76 -20.34
N GLY A 74 -24.42 -8.19 -21.26
CA GLY A 74 -25.33 -7.09 -20.99
C GLY A 74 -24.70 -5.70 -20.96
N LEU A 75 -23.39 -5.59 -21.24
CA LEU A 75 -22.69 -4.32 -21.42
C LEU A 75 -22.46 -4.10 -22.92
N SER A 76 -22.72 -2.89 -23.42
CA SER A 76 -22.36 -2.55 -24.79
C SER A 76 -20.85 -2.49 -24.95
N THR A 77 -20.38 -2.92 -26.13
CA THR A 77 -18.96 -2.97 -26.43
C THR A 77 -18.68 -2.67 -27.89
N ASN A 78 -17.47 -2.27 -28.19
CA ASN A 78 -16.91 -2.24 -29.54
C ASN A 78 -15.42 -2.64 -29.44
N GLY A 79 -14.75 -2.77 -30.59
CA GLY A 79 -13.35 -3.17 -30.62
C GLY A 79 -12.43 -2.29 -29.79
N ALA A 80 -12.67 -0.97 -29.77
CA ALA A 80 -11.86 -0.02 -28.98
C ALA A 80 -12.04 -0.27 -27.48
N LEU A 81 -13.29 -0.41 -27.00
CA LEU A 81 -13.59 -0.69 -25.60
C LEU A 81 -13.04 -2.06 -25.18
N SER A 82 -13.11 -3.06 -26.08
CA SER A 82 -12.56 -4.40 -25.83
C SER A 82 -11.05 -4.38 -25.62
N VAL A 83 -10.30 -3.68 -26.49
CA VAL A 83 -8.85 -3.50 -26.34
C VAL A 83 -8.52 -2.73 -25.05
N LEU A 84 -9.24 -1.66 -24.75
CA LEU A 84 -9.05 -0.90 -23.51
C LEU A 84 -9.29 -1.78 -22.27
N SER A 85 -10.34 -2.61 -22.30
CA SER A 85 -10.66 -3.53 -21.20
C SER A 85 -9.58 -4.58 -20.98
N ILE A 86 -8.99 -5.12 -22.08
CA ILE A 86 -7.85 -6.04 -21.99
C ILE A 86 -6.65 -5.33 -21.35
N CYS A 87 -6.30 -4.13 -21.82
CA CYS A 87 -5.14 -3.39 -21.29
C CYS A 87 -5.29 -3.11 -19.81
N VAL A 88 -6.45 -2.61 -19.39
CA VAL A 88 -6.72 -2.30 -17.98
C VAL A 88 -6.78 -3.59 -17.15
N GLY A 89 -7.40 -4.64 -17.67
CA GLY A 89 -7.47 -5.93 -17.00
C GLY A 89 -6.10 -6.54 -16.76
N LEU A 90 -5.22 -6.51 -17.76
CA LEU A 90 -3.82 -6.95 -17.62
C LEU A 90 -3.06 -6.09 -16.60
N LEU A 91 -3.24 -4.77 -16.65
CA LEU A 91 -2.56 -3.85 -15.73
C LEU A 91 -2.95 -4.12 -14.27
N LEU A 92 -4.23 -4.34 -13.99
CA LEU A 92 -4.72 -4.71 -12.66
C LEU A 92 -4.20 -6.09 -12.21
N PHE A 93 -4.16 -7.05 -13.13
CA PHE A 93 -3.65 -8.38 -12.85
C PHE A 93 -2.15 -8.34 -12.52
N VAL A 94 -1.36 -7.63 -13.30
CA VAL A 94 0.07 -7.40 -13.04
C VAL A 94 0.26 -6.67 -11.71
N GLY A 95 -0.57 -5.65 -11.44
CA GLY A 95 -0.58 -4.96 -10.16
C GLY A 95 -0.83 -5.90 -8.98
N MET A 96 -1.74 -6.86 -9.12
CA MET A 96 -1.96 -7.92 -8.11
C MET A 96 -0.71 -8.76 -7.89
N VAL A 97 -0.02 -9.17 -8.96
CA VAL A 97 1.19 -10.01 -8.85
C VAL A 97 2.33 -9.27 -8.17
N ILE A 98 2.54 -8.01 -8.49
CA ILE A 98 3.58 -7.17 -7.87
C ILE A 98 3.22 -6.88 -6.40
N GLY A 99 1.97 -6.57 -6.12
CA GLY A 99 1.47 -6.32 -4.77
C GLY A 99 1.94 -5.02 -4.12
N GLY A 100 1.78 -4.96 -2.79
CA GLY A 100 2.29 -3.87 -1.96
C GLY A 100 1.73 -2.47 -2.31
N ASN A 101 2.54 -1.45 -2.10
CA ASN A 101 2.16 -0.06 -2.35
C ASN A 101 1.89 0.25 -3.83
N PHE A 102 2.53 -0.50 -4.74
CA PHE A 102 2.32 -0.35 -6.18
C PHE A 102 0.89 -0.74 -6.56
N ALA A 103 0.44 -1.94 -6.17
CA ALA A 103 -0.92 -2.40 -6.42
C ALA A 103 -1.97 -1.44 -5.85
N SER A 104 -1.75 -0.96 -4.63
CA SER A 104 -2.63 -0.03 -3.95
C SER A 104 -2.74 1.32 -4.68
N THR A 105 -1.61 1.89 -5.11
CA THR A 105 -1.59 3.14 -5.87
C THR A 105 -2.23 2.96 -7.24
N LEU A 106 -1.92 1.85 -7.92
CA LEU A 106 -2.49 1.51 -9.22
C LEU A 106 -4.02 1.39 -9.14
N ASN A 107 -4.53 0.64 -8.17
CA ASN A 107 -5.97 0.47 -7.97
C ASN A 107 -6.67 1.80 -7.70
N MET A 108 -6.06 2.67 -6.89
CA MET A 108 -6.62 3.98 -6.60
C MET A 108 -6.67 4.86 -7.86
N VAL A 109 -5.60 4.91 -8.63
CA VAL A 109 -5.52 5.70 -9.87
C VAL A 109 -6.53 5.18 -10.89
N ILE A 110 -6.56 3.88 -11.15
CA ILE A 110 -7.50 3.27 -12.10
C ILE A 110 -8.95 3.48 -11.61
N GLY A 111 -9.22 3.34 -10.31
CA GLY A 111 -10.54 3.61 -9.73
C GLY A 111 -11.02 5.04 -10.00
N ILE A 112 -10.15 6.04 -9.80
CA ILE A 112 -10.45 7.43 -10.11
C ILE A 112 -10.72 7.61 -11.61
N VAL A 113 -9.89 7.01 -12.48
CA VAL A 113 -10.08 7.06 -13.94
C VAL A 113 -11.43 6.46 -14.35
N PHE A 114 -11.84 5.34 -13.76
CA PHE A 114 -13.15 4.73 -14.02
C PHE A 114 -14.32 5.66 -13.62
N ILE A 115 -14.23 6.29 -12.45
CA ILE A 115 -15.26 7.23 -11.99
C ILE A 115 -15.34 8.43 -12.93
N LEU A 116 -14.21 9.05 -13.28
CA LEU A 116 -14.15 10.15 -14.21
C LEU A 116 -14.68 9.77 -15.60
N SER A 117 -14.26 8.59 -16.10
CA SER A 117 -14.77 8.04 -17.35
C SER A 117 -16.29 7.84 -17.30
N GLY A 118 -16.83 7.36 -16.18
CA GLY A 118 -18.26 7.23 -15.97
C GLY A 118 -18.98 8.57 -16.13
N PHE A 119 -18.49 9.64 -15.51
CA PHE A 119 -19.09 10.98 -15.65
C PHE A 119 -18.98 11.54 -17.07
N VAL A 120 -17.81 11.41 -17.70
CA VAL A 120 -17.59 11.87 -19.07
C VAL A 120 -18.52 11.12 -20.02
N ASN A 121 -18.59 9.80 -19.95
CA ASN A 121 -19.43 9.01 -20.83
C ASN A 121 -20.93 9.22 -20.54
N LEU A 122 -21.32 9.49 -19.29
CA LEU A 122 -22.69 9.88 -18.96
C LEU A 122 -23.08 11.16 -19.71
N ALA A 123 -22.18 12.14 -19.77
CA ALA A 123 -22.43 13.38 -20.51
C ALA A 123 -22.44 13.19 -22.04
N LEU A 124 -21.80 12.15 -22.56
CA LEU A 124 -21.65 11.86 -23.98
C LEU A 124 -22.63 10.83 -24.52
N LEU A 125 -23.48 10.21 -23.68
CA LEU A 125 -24.35 9.08 -24.05
C LEU A 125 -25.20 9.35 -25.31
N ASP A 126 -25.83 10.50 -25.36
CA ASP A 126 -26.74 10.86 -26.44
C ASP A 126 -26.10 11.77 -27.49
N THR A 127 -24.77 11.79 -27.55
CA THR A 127 -24.03 12.63 -28.50
C THR A 127 -23.28 11.78 -29.54
N GLY A 128 -23.01 12.38 -30.70
CA GLY A 128 -22.17 11.75 -31.73
C GLY A 128 -20.69 11.51 -31.30
N MET A 129 -20.30 11.93 -30.10
CA MET A 129 -18.96 11.75 -29.54
C MET A 129 -18.84 10.46 -28.72
N ASN A 130 -19.88 9.64 -28.62
CA ASN A 130 -19.86 8.36 -27.91
C ASN A 130 -19.19 7.26 -28.74
N PHE A 131 -17.90 7.43 -29.06
CA PHE A 131 -17.14 6.50 -29.91
C PHE A 131 -16.80 5.15 -29.23
N LEU A 132 -16.99 5.03 -27.92
CA LEU A 132 -16.82 3.79 -27.16
C LEU A 132 -18.11 2.95 -27.06
N ALA A 133 -19.20 3.38 -27.72
CA ALA A 133 -20.51 2.74 -27.65
C ALA A 133 -21.03 2.54 -26.21
N PHE A 134 -20.73 3.47 -25.31
CA PHE A 134 -21.22 3.41 -23.94
C PHE A 134 -22.74 3.51 -23.91
N GLN A 135 -23.36 2.69 -23.08
CA GLN A 135 -24.74 2.78 -22.66
C GLN A 135 -24.81 3.00 -21.16
N ILE A 136 -25.97 3.25 -20.61
CA ILE A 136 -26.17 3.54 -19.19
C ILE A 136 -25.62 2.40 -18.30
N GLN A 137 -25.70 1.15 -18.75
CA GLN A 137 -25.17 -0.01 -18.05
C GLN A 137 -23.65 0.06 -17.91
N ASN A 138 -22.93 0.52 -18.93
CA ASN A 138 -21.48 0.71 -18.92
C ASN A 138 -21.08 1.84 -17.96
N VAL A 139 -21.87 2.91 -17.91
CA VAL A 139 -21.65 4.03 -16.98
C VAL A 139 -21.79 3.54 -15.53
N LEU A 140 -22.88 2.82 -15.24
CA LEU A 140 -23.10 2.24 -13.91
C LEU A 140 -21.99 1.26 -13.53
N PHE A 141 -21.60 0.39 -14.45
CA PHE A 141 -20.47 -0.52 -14.26
C PHE A 141 -19.18 0.24 -13.94
N SER A 142 -18.89 1.32 -14.66
CA SER A 142 -17.70 2.16 -14.42
C SER A 142 -17.70 2.77 -13.01
N PHE A 143 -18.83 3.23 -12.51
CA PHE A 143 -18.94 3.74 -11.16
C PHE A 143 -18.72 2.64 -10.11
N VAL A 144 -19.36 1.48 -10.28
CA VAL A 144 -19.21 0.36 -9.35
C VAL A 144 -17.75 -0.14 -9.30
N VAL A 145 -17.15 -0.37 -10.47
CA VAL A 145 -15.74 -0.80 -10.56
C VAL A 145 -14.80 0.26 -10.01
N GLY A 146 -15.04 1.53 -10.35
CA GLY A 146 -14.24 2.65 -9.87
C GLY A 146 -14.25 2.76 -8.35
N LEU A 147 -15.42 2.68 -7.72
CA LEU A 147 -15.56 2.71 -6.26
C LEU A 147 -14.89 1.52 -5.60
N LEU A 148 -15.06 0.30 -6.13
CA LEU A 148 -14.42 -0.89 -5.61
C LEU A 148 -12.89 -0.81 -5.69
N LEU A 149 -12.34 -0.40 -6.83
CA LEU A 149 -10.91 -0.25 -7.02
C LEU A 149 -10.33 0.85 -6.12
N MET A 150 -11.04 1.98 -5.98
CA MET A 150 -10.63 3.05 -5.09
C MET A 150 -10.62 2.57 -3.62
N MET A 151 -11.65 1.82 -3.21
CA MET A 151 -11.71 1.21 -1.90
C MET A 151 -10.52 0.24 -1.69
N PHE A 152 -10.25 -0.65 -2.63
CA PHE A 152 -9.10 -1.57 -2.55
C PHE A 152 -7.77 -0.82 -2.51
N GLY A 153 -7.66 0.27 -3.25
CA GLY A 153 -6.49 1.14 -3.25
C GLY A 153 -6.25 1.84 -1.90
N MET A 154 -7.28 2.40 -1.30
CA MET A 154 -7.18 3.07 -0.01
C MET A 154 -6.84 2.11 1.13
N TYR A 155 -7.60 1.02 1.26
CA TYR A 155 -7.41 0.06 2.35
C TYR A 155 -6.12 -0.78 2.19
N GLY A 156 -5.71 -1.09 0.96
CA GLY A 156 -4.44 -1.77 0.70
C GLY A 156 -3.21 -0.95 1.13
N ARG A 157 -3.32 0.38 1.13
CA ARG A 157 -2.23 1.29 1.48
C ARG A 157 -2.00 1.41 2.99
N VAL A 158 -3.05 1.27 3.79
CA VAL A 158 -2.99 1.41 5.26
C VAL A 158 -2.22 0.25 5.90
N SER A 159 -2.22 -0.94 5.29
CA SER A 159 -1.62 -2.15 5.85
C SER A 159 -0.19 -2.46 5.39
N GLY A 160 0.30 -1.84 4.30
CA GLY A 160 1.55 -2.25 3.63
C GLY A 160 2.72 -1.27 3.71
N GLY A 161 2.56 -0.07 4.24
CA GLY A 161 3.55 1.00 4.06
C GLY A 161 4.00 1.73 5.32
N LEU A 162 3.85 1.13 6.50
CA LEU A 162 4.41 1.72 7.72
C LEU A 162 5.93 1.61 7.69
N SER A 163 6.63 2.72 7.92
CA SER A 163 8.10 2.70 8.06
C SER A 163 8.50 1.85 9.27
N HIS A 164 9.69 1.23 9.24
CA HIS A 164 10.23 0.41 10.33
C HIS A 164 10.32 1.16 11.66
N ASP A 165 10.38 2.50 11.63
CA ASP A 165 10.37 3.36 12.82
C ASP A 165 8.97 3.54 13.42
N ASN A 166 7.94 3.14 12.71
CA ASN A 166 6.57 3.33 13.17
C ASN A 166 6.26 2.38 14.34
N PRO A 167 5.73 2.88 15.47
CA PRO A 167 5.40 2.05 16.64
C PRO A 167 4.46 0.89 16.32
N TYR A 168 3.50 1.11 15.39
CA TYR A 168 2.56 0.07 14.96
C TYR A 168 3.23 -1.01 14.12
N TRP A 169 4.20 -0.65 13.28
CA TRP A 169 4.99 -1.62 12.52
C TRP A 169 5.82 -2.48 13.48
N ARG A 170 6.54 -1.85 14.41
CA ARG A 170 7.40 -2.52 15.41
C ARG A 170 6.62 -3.46 16.32
N ALA A 171 5.39 -3.07 16.71
CA ALA A 171 4.53 -3.91 17.52
C ALA A 171 4.05 -5.17 16.77
N ARG A 172 3.96 -5.11 15.45
CA ARG A 172 3.51 -6.23 14.60
C ARG A 172 4.63 -7.15 14.10
N HIS A 173 5.88 -6.68 14.14
CA HIS A 173 7.05 -7.41 13.66
C HIS A 173 8.11 -7.51 14.77
N PRO A 174 7.78 -8.10 15.94
CA PRO A 174 8.68 -8.14 17.07
C PRO A 174 9.96 -8.92 16.79
N GLU A 175 9.90 -9.93 15.91
CA GLU A 175 11.05 -10.74 15.52
C GLU A 175 12.05 -9.96 14.68
N GLU A 176 11.57 -9.19 13.69
CA GLU A 176 12.40 -8.34 12.83
C GLU A 176 13.04 -7.21 13.65
N VAL A 177 12.29 -6.60 14.57
CA VAL A 177 12.82 -5.58 15.49
C VAL A 177 13.93 -6.15 16.38
N ALA A 178 13.72 -7.36 16.91
CA ALA A 178 14.73 -8.03 17.73
C ALA A 178 16.01 -8.35 16.95
N GLU A 179 15.87 -8.71 15.67
CA GLU A 179 17.00 -8.97 14.78
C GLU A 179 17.77 -7.67 14.46
N GLU A 180 17.05 -6.60 14.10
CA GLU A 180 17.66 -5.27 13.88
C GLU A 180 18.43 -4.78 15.12
N GLU A 181 17.86 -4.95 16.32
CA GLU A 181 18.53 -4.58 17.56
C GLU A 181 19.77 -5.44 17.85
N ARG A 182 19.73 -6.73 17.53
CA ARG A 182 20.91 -7.62 17.65
C ARG A 182 22.03 -7.21 16.71
N LEU A 183 21.69 -6.89 15.46
CA LEU A 183 22.65 -6.43 14.46
C LEU A 183 23.24 -5.07 14.84
N ALA A 184 22.41 -4.14 15.34
CA ALA A 184 22.89 -2.85 15.83
C ALA A 184 23.81 -2.98 17.05
N ARG A 185 23.55 -3.90 17.98
CA ARG A 185 24.45 -4.20 19.10
C ARG A 185 25.77 -4.78 18.64
N ARG A 186 25.77 -5.71 17.67
CA ARG A 186 27.00 -6.28 17.10
C ARG A 186 27.88 -5.20 16.47
N ARG A 187 27.31 -4.31 15.65
CA ARG A 187 28.03 -3.19 15.06
C ARG A 187 28.64 -2.26 16.11
N ARG A 188 27.91 -1.94 17.18
CA ARG A 188 28.43 -1.10 18.28
C ARG A 188 29.59 -1.75 19.03
N VAL A 189 29.57 -3.07 19.19
CA VAL A 189 30.65 -3.78 19.84
C VAL A 189 31.90 -3.79 18.94
N GLU A 190 31.71 -3.92 17.63
CA GLU A 190 32.77 -3.92 16.63
C GLU A 190 33.43 -2.54 16.44
N GLU A 191 32.63 -1.48 16.62
CA GLU A 191 33.08 -0.06 16.55
C GLU A 191 33.70 0.44 17.85
N MET A 192 33.62 -0.31 18.97
CA MET A 192 34.26 0.11 20.21
C MET A 192 35.77 0.04 20.06
N PRO A 193 36.49 1.16 20.31
CA PRO A 193 37.96 1.15 20.25
C PRO A 193 38.50 0.16 21.28
N VAL A 194 39.42 -0.69 20.87
CA VAL A 194 40.15 -1.56 21.76
C VAL A 194 40.91 -0.66 22.72
N VAL A 195 40.46 -0.63 23.98
CA VAL A 195 41.20 0.09 25.04
C VAL A 195 42.41 -0.75 25.38
N ASP A 196 43.56 -0.33 24.90
CA ASP A 196 44.82 -0.98 25.30
C ASP A 196 44.93 -0.96 26.82
N PRO A 197 45.29 -2.08 27.46
CA PRO A 197 45.50 -2.10 28.90
C PRO A 197 46.61 -1.14 29.27
N PRO A 198 46.48 -0.38 30.36
CA PRO A 198 47.50 0.58 30.78
C PRO A 198 48.84 -0.17 30.93
N SER A 199 49.84 0.29 30.16
CA SER A 199 51.20 -0.26 30.25
C SER A 199 51.64 -0.18 31.71
N SER A 200 51.83 -1.36 32.32
CA SER A 200 52.35 -1.49 33.68
C SER A 200 53.72 -0.85 33.71
N GLY A 201 53.79 0.39 34.21
CA GLY A 201 55.03 1.09 34.40
C GLY A 201 55.95 0.28 35.28
N ARG A 202 57.01 -0.26 34.66
CA ARG A 202 58.15 -0.86 35.33
C ARG A 202 58.77 0.20 36.23
N ARG A 203 58.56 0.13 37.56
CA ARG A 203 59.33 0.90 38.52
C ARG A 203 60.73 0.29 38.52
N VAL A 204 61.70 1.09 38.21
CA VAL A 204 63.12 0.83 38.47
C VAL A 204 63.43 1.44 39.83
#